data_fa43c95ae685e06ee80c0807bcf2f6f9
#
_entry.id   fa43c95ae685e06ee80c0807bcf2f6f9
#
_cell.length_a   1.000
_cell.length_b   1.000
_cell.length_c   1.000
_cell.angle_alpha   90.00
_cell.angle_beta   90.00
_cell.angle_gamma   90.00
#
_symmetry.space_group_name_H-M   'P 1'
#
loop_
_entity.id
_entity.type
_entity.pdbx_description
1 polymer ?
#
loop_
_entity_poly.entity_id
_entity_poly.type
_entity_poly.pdbx_seq_one_letter_code
_entity_poly.pdbx_strand_id
1 'polypeptide(L)'
;MSRISQLSPRAARIAAVTGAITIGALWGAGPASAHVHVDSDDAVRGEYAVLTFRVPNESESGSPTTGLTVSIPNLTSVSTAVMPGWKATLDRDVAAGTVRSVSWKADPGDGIGADQFGLFLLQVKLPDSDTVSFPATQTYADGTVVHWDQPEAPGGAEPEHPVPELELSATGGHDAAAAPAVRSHDTMARALSGGALLVAVLGVGIALLRRRSWRWWRRKRAGNRCCRWCRCSCRRSA
;
A
#
# COMPACT_ATOMS: atom_id res chain seq x y z
N MET A 1 12.53 35.97 -40.77
CA MET A 1 13.77 36.00 -39.95
C MET A 1 13.37 35.79 -38.48
N SER A 2 13.34 34.56 -38.01
CA SER A 2 12.89 34.19 -36.67
C SER A 2 14.04 34.33 -35.67
N ARG A 3 13.86 35.18 -34.66
CA ARG A 3 14.81 35.33 -33.55
C ARG A 3 14.60 34.14 -32.59
N ILE A 4 15.49 33.18 -32.60
CA ILE A 4 15.57 32.12 -31.59
C ILE A 4 16.07 32.77 -30.30
N SER A 5 15.18 32.91 -29.31
CA SER A 5 15.52 33.41 -27.97
C SER A 5 16.44 32.35 -27.29
N GLN A 6 17.71 32.66 -27.16
CA GLN A 6 18.70 31.90 -26.46
C GLN A 6 18.35 31.90 -24.96
N LEU A 7 17.82 30.78 -24.44
CA LEU A 7 17.61 30.57 -23.02
C LEU A 7 18.97 30.56 -22.30
N SER A 8 19.11 31.35 -21.25
CA SER A 8 20.37 31.47 -20.52
C SER A 8 20.74 30.09 -19.90
N PRO A 9 22.02 29.69 -19.90
CA PRO A 9 22.46 28.38 -19.39
C PRO A 9 22.12 28.12 -17.91
N ARG A 10 21.72 29.16 -17.17
CA ARG A 10 21.25 29.06 -15.77
C ARG A 10 19.80 28.60 -15.67
N ALA A 11 18.93 28.96 -16.63
CA ALA A 11 17.54 28.48 -16.68
C ALA A 11 17.45 27.00 -17.06
N ALA A 12 18.30 26.54 -17.97
CA ALA A 12 18.37 25.13 -18.37
C ALA A 12 18.82 24.20 -17.24
N ARG A 13 19.73 24.64 -16.36
CA ARG A 13 20.21 23.84 -15.21
C ARG A 13 19.15 23.70 -14.10
N ILE A 14 18.29 24.69 -13.90
CA ILE A 14 17.21 24.64 -12.89
C ILE A 14 16.10 23.71 -13.40
N ALA A 15 15.76 23.75 -14.67
CA ALA A 15 14.77 22.85 -15.27
C ALA A 15 15.20 21.37 -15.25
N ALA A 16 16.50 21.08 -15.43
CA ALA A 16 17.03 19.71 -15.40
C ALA A 16 17.01 19.09 -14.00
N VAL A 17 17.24 19.87 -12.95
CA VAL A 17 17.22 19.36 -11.56
C VAL A 17 15.78 19.13 -11.08
N THR A 18 14.83 19.97 -11.47
CA THR A 18 13.40 19.79 -11.11
C THR A 18 12.79 18.58 -11.83
N GLY A 19 13.17 18.35 -13.10
CA GLY A 19 12.71 17.18 -13.87
C GLY A 19 13.23 15.83 -13.35
N ALA A 20 14.45 15.78 -12.81
CA ALA A 20 15.02 14.53 -12.26
C ALA A 20 14.37 14.10 -10.94
N ILE A 21 13.89 15.05 -10.13
CA ILE A 21 13.21 14.74 -8.85
C ILE A 21 11.79 14.21 -9.08
N THR A 22 11.08 14.70 -10.09
CA THR A 22 9.71 14.25 -10.41
C THR A 22 9.67 12.86 -11.06
N ILE A 23 10.68 12.47 -11.84
CA ILE A 23 10.74 11.15 -12.48
C ILE A 23 11.06 10.05 -11.45
N GLY A 24 11.85 10.34 -10.41
CA GLY A 24 12.18 9.37 -9.35
C GLY A 24 11.01 9.01 -8.42
N ALA A 25 9.98 9.84 -8.32
CA ALA A 25 8.83 9.60 -7.45
C ALA A 25 7.75 8.70 -8.09
N LEU A 26 7.77 8.50 -9.39
CA LEU A 26 6.79 7.68 -10.13
C LEU A 26 7.14 6.18 -10.20
N TRP A 27 8.35 5.78 -9.80
CA TRP A 27 8.81 4.39 -9.88
C TRP A 27 8.66 3.60 -8.58
N GLY A 28 8.06 4.19 -7.53
CA GLY A 28 7.89 3.58 -6.21
C GLY A 28 6.47 3.08 -5.88
N ALA A 29 5.50 3.26 -6.76
CA ALA A 29 4.19 2.63 -6.59
C ALA A 29 4.25 1.23 -7.20
N GLY A 30 4.65 0.23 -6.42
CA GLY A 30 4.36 -1.16 -6.75
C GLY A 30 2.83 -1.33 -6.90
N PRO A 31 2.35 -2.32 -7.66
CA PRO A 31 0.93 -2.64 -7.70
C PRO A 31 0.47 -2.83 -6.25
N ALA A 32 -0.59 -2.10 -5.85
CA ALA A 32 -1.28 -2.38 -4.60
C ALA A 32 -2.02 -3.70 -4.81
N SER A 33 -1.36 -4.81 -4.54
CA SER A 33 -1.97 -6.14 -4.58
C SER A 33 -2.91 -6.25 -3.39
N ALA A 34 -4.18 -6.53 -3.64
CA ALA A 34 -5.18 -6.73 -2.62
C ALA A 34 -5.41 -8.22 -2.45
N HIS A 35 -4.58 -8.88 -1.63
CA HIS A 35 -4.60 -10.31 -1.41
C HIS A 35 -5.87 -10.79 -0.69
N VAL A 36 -6.22 -12.07 -0.84
CA VAL A 36 -7.18 -12.72 0.04
C VAL A 36 -6.56 -12.86 1.43
N HIS A 37 -7.26 -12.32 2.44
CA HIS A 37 -6.82 -12.36 3.84
C HIS A 37 -7.81 -13.12 4.69
N VAL A 38 -7.32 -13.73 5.76
CA VAL A 38 -8.12 -14.30 6.83
C VAL A 38 -7.79 -13.61 8.15
N ASP A 39 -8.83 -13.19 8.86
CA ASP A 39 -8.73 -12.54 10.17
C ASP A 39 -9.69 -13.20 11.17
N SER A 40 -9.37 -13.09 12.47
CA SER A 40 -10.24 -13.48 13.56
C SER A 40 -9.90 -12.68 14.83
N ASP A 41 -10.91 -12.16 15.51
CA ASP A 41 -10.72 -11.44 16.78
C ASP A 41 -10.36 -12.40 17.94
N ASP A 42 -10.77 -13.67 17.83
CA ASP A 42 -10.65 -14.70 18.89
C ASP A 42 -9.86 -15.93 18.39
N ALA A 43 -8.72 -15.74 17.74
CA ALA A 43 -7.91 -16.82 17.19
C ALA A 43 -7.11 -17.55 18.29
N VAL A 44 -7.79 -18.41 19.08
CA VAL A 44 -7.19 -19.19 20.17
C VAL A 44 -7.13 -20.67 19.80
N ARG A 45 -6.02 -21.32 20.09
CA ARG A 45 -5.81 -22.76 19.83
C ARG A 45 -6.88 -23.61 20.53
N GLY A 46 -7.46 -24.53 19.77
CA GLY A 46 -8.44 -25.48 20.27
C GLY A 46 -9.81 -24.89 20.59
N GLU A 47 -10.00 -23.57 20.47
CA GLU A 47 -11.24 -22.87 20.80
C GLU A 47 -12.09 -22.60 19.55
N TYR A 48 -13.32 -22.16 19.77
CA TYR A 48 -14.19 -21.71 18.70
C TYR A 48 -13.87 -20.28 18.32
N ALA A 49 -13.80 -20.02 17.01
CA ALA A 49 -13.56 -18.68 16.47
C ALA A 49 -14.44 -18.40 15.25
N VAL A 50 -14.66 -17.13 14.96
CA VAL A 50 -15.24 -16.70 13.71
C VAL A 50 -14.12 -16.18 12.82
N LEU A 51 -13.88 -16.86 11.70
CA LEU A 51 -12.93 -16.47 10.68
C LEU A 51 -13.63 -15.56 9.66
N THR A 52 -12.99 -14.48 9.29
CA THR A 52 -13.43 -13.56 8.24
C THR A 52 -12.44 -13.60 7.08
N PHE A 53 -12.85 -14.15 5.95
CA PHE A 53 -12.09 -14.09 4.72
C PHE A 53 -12.49 -12.83 3.96
N ARG A 54 -11.55 -11.91 3.74
CA ARG A 54 -11.70 -10.73 2.90
C ARG A 54 -11.17 -11.03 1.53
N VAL A 55 -12.04 -11.03 0.53
CA VAL A 55 -11.76 -11.42 -0.85
C VAL A 55 -11.99 -10.22 -1.76
N PRO A 56 -10.95 -9.55 -2.21
CA PRO A 56 -11.07 -8.45 -3.18
C PRO A 56 -11.32 -8.99 -4.59
N ASN A 57 -11.89 -8.16 -5.45
CA ASN A 57 -11.89 -8.42 -6.88
C ASN A 57 -10.66 -7.74 -7.52
N GLU A 58 -9.74 -8.55 -8.05
CA GLU A 58 -8.53 -8.09 -8.74
C GLU A 58 -8.55 -8.39 -10.25
N SER A 59 -9.74 -8.61 -10.83
CA SER A 59 -9.87 -8.86 -12.25
C SER A 59 -9.45 -7.67 -13.09
N GLU A 60 -8.40 -7.80 -13.90
CA GLU A 60 -7.97 -6.77 -14.85
C GLU A 60 -9.06 -6.47 -15.91
N SER A 61 -9.89 -7.45 -16.22
CA SER A 61 -11.02 -7.31 -17.16
C SER A 61 -12.26 -6.67 -16.54
N GLY A 62 -12.28 -6.44 -15.19
CA GLY A 62 -13.45 -6.02 -14.44
C GLY A 62 -14.51 -7.12 -14.29
N SER A 63 -14.16 -8.39 -14.58
CA SER A 63 -15.06 -9.54 -14.41
C SER A 63 -15.39 -9.75 -12.93
N PRO A 64 -16.68 -9.92 -12.54
CA PRO A 64 -17.03 -10.13 -11.14
C PRO A 64 -16.54 -11.49 -10.64
N THR A 65 -16.13 -11.55 -9.36
CA THR A 65 -15.89 -12.82 -8.65
C THR A 65 -17.23 -13.52 -8.41
N THR A 66 -17.39 -14.74 -8.87
CA THR A 66 -18.63 -15.54 -8.75
C THR A 66 -18.47 -16.79 -7.92
N GLY A 67 -17.24 -17.12 -7.49
CA GLY A 67 -16.97 -18.29 -6.67
C GLY A 67 -15.76 -18.10 -5.79
N LEU A 68 -15.83 -18.67 -4.59
CA LEU A 68 -14.71 -18.82 -3.67
C LEU A 68 -14.74 -20.23 -3.09
N THR A 69 -13.62 -20.93 -3.14
CA THR A 69 -13.44 -22.21 -2.42
C THR A 69 -12.25 -22.07 -1.48
N VAL A 70 -12.45 -22.34 -0.20
CA VAL A 70 -11.40 -22.33 0.82
C VAL A 70 -11.16 -23.76 1.29
N SER A 71 -9.92 -24.23 1.16
CA SER A 71 -9.48 -25.51 1.73
C SER A 71 -9.28 -25.34 3.22
N ILE A 72 -9.79 -26.30 3.99
CA ILE A 72 -9.73 -26.28 5.45
C ILE A 72 -8.89 -27.49 5.91
N PRO A 73 -8.02 -27.33 6.91
CA PRO A 73 -7.15 -28.41 7.37
C PRO A 73 -7.93 -29.46 8.22
N ASN A 74 -9.00 -30.04 7.63
CA ASN A 74 -9.84 -31.05 8.25
C ASN A 74 -10.40 -30.63 9.63
N LEU A 75 -10.90 -29.42 9.73
CA LEU A 75 -11.47 -28.89 10.98
C LEU A 75 -12.84 -29.54 11.28
N THR A 76 -13.16 -29.62 12.55
CA THR A 76 -14.48 -30.01 13.04
C THR A 76 -15.37 -28.81 13.28
N SER A 77 -16.68 -29.03 13.41
CA SER A 77 -17.66 -28.01 13.84
C SER A 77 -17.63 -26.72 12.95
N VAL A 78 -17.56 -26.94 11.63
CA VAL A 78 -17.56 -25.83 10.66
C VAL A 78 -18.99 -25.45 10.30
N SER A 79 -19.30 -24.16 10.38
CA SER A 79 -20.55 -23.55 9.89
C SER A 79 -20.30 -22.22 9.17
N THR A 80 -21.14 -21.92 8.16
CA THR A 80 -21.05 -20.70 7.37
C THR A 80 -22.08 -19.68 7.84
N ALA A 81 -21.74 -18.40 7.79
CA ALA A 81 -22.74 -17.34 7.94
C ALA A 81 -23.69 -17.31 6.73
N VAL A 82 -24.91 -16.85 6.96
CA VAL A 82 -25.84 -16.56 5.87
C VAL A 82 -25.34 -15.34 5.12
N MET A 83 -25.19 -15.47 3.80
CA MET A 83 -24.73 -14.40 2.91
C MET A 83 -25.72 -14.24 1.77
N PRO A 84 -26.46 -13.11 1.72
CA PRO A 84 -27.41 -12.84 0.62
C PRO A 84 -26.73 -12.88 -0.74
N GLY A 85 -27.38 -13.49 -1.76
CA GLY A 85 -26.83 -13.64 -3.10
C GLY A 85 -25.74 -14.71 -3.25
N TRP A 86 -25.42 -15.45 -2.17
CA TRP A 86 -24.41 -16.51 -2.20
C TRP A 86 -24.90 -17.79 -1.56
N LYS A 87 -24.52 -18.91 -2.16
CA LYS A 87 -24.80 -20.26 -1.66
C LYS A 87 -23.54 -20.92 -1.19
N ALA A 88 -23.48 -21.28 0.11
CA ALA A 88 -22.37 -22.01 0.69
C ALA A 88 -22.62 -23.52 0.63
N THR A 89 -21.55 -24.28 0.37
CA THR A 89 -21.52 -25.76 0.39
C THR A 89 -20.27 -26.23 1.10
N LEU A 90 -20.43 -27.21 2.03
CA LEU A 90 -19.33 -27.80 2.78
C LEU A 90 -19.00 -29.19 2.21
N ASP A 91 -17.74 -29.42 1.86
CA ASP A 91 -17.22 -30.75 1.56
C ASP A 91 -16.87 -31.47 2.86
N ARG A 92 -17.73 -32.40 3.29
CA ARG A 92 -17.60 -33.12 4.56
C ARG A 92 -17.01 -34.50 4.36
N ASP A 93 -15.99 -34.81 5.16
CA ASP A 93 -15.57 -36.17 5.38
C ASP A 93 -16.45 -36.80 6.50
N VAL A 94 -17.49 -37.53 6.08
CA VAL A 94 -18.46 -38.12 7.04
C VAL A 94 -17.81 -39.16 7.91
N ALA A 95 -16.80 -39.91 7.41
CA ALA A 95 -16.11 -40.95 8.15
C ALA A 95 -15.20 -40.35 9.24
N ALA A 96 -14.53 -39.25 8.93
CA ALA A 96 -13.66 -38.54 9.88
C ALA A 96 -14.42 -37.51 10.74
N GLY A 97 -15.64 -37.14 10.38
CA GLY A 97 -16.41 -36.09 11.06
C GLY A 97 -15.84 -34.68 10.85
N THR A 98 -15.08 -34.46 9.78
CA THR A 98 -14.38 -33.22 9.48
C THR A 98 -14.89 -32.55 8.20
N VAL A 99 -14.52 -31.30 7.99
CA VAL A 99 -14.75 -30.55 6.75
C VAL A 99 -13.42 -30.27 6.06
N ARG A 100 -13.32 -30.61 4.78
CA ARG A 100 -12.12 -30.45 3.97
C ARG A 100 -12.08 -29.11 3.25
N SER A 101 -13.26 -28.62 2.84
CA SER A 101 -13.36 -27.32 2.17
C SER A 101 -14.76 -26.72 2.31
N VAL A 102 -14.83 -25.41 2.09
CA VAL A 102 -16.08 -24.67 1.96
C VAL A 102 -16.05 -23.93 0.64
N SER A 103 -17.12 -24.05 -0.15
CA SER A 103 -17.30 -23.34 -1.39
C SER A 103 -18.50 -22.41 -1.31
N TRP A 104 -18.32 -21.17 -1.73
CA TRP A 104 -19.40 -20.19 -1.94
C TRP A 104 -19.55 -19.95 -3.43
N LYS A 105 -20.76 -19.93 -3.91
CA LYS A 105 -21.12 -19.61 -5.28
C LYS A 105 -22.16 -18.49 -5.28
N ALA A 106 -21.92 -17.45 -6.08
CA ALA A 106 -22.86 -16.38 -6.29
C ALA A 106 -24.11 -16.84 -7.03
N ASP A 107 -25.25 -16.30 -6.69
CA ASP A 107 -26.48 -16.45 -7.47
C ASP A 107 -26.35 -15.70 -8.82
N PRO A 108 -27.11 -16.08 -9.86
CA PRO A 108 -27.03 -15.41 -11.16
C PRO A 108 -27.31 -13.89 -11.06
N GLY A 109 -26.34 -13.09 -11.46
CA GLY A 109 -26.40 -11.63 -11.39
C GLY A 109 -25.76 -11.01 -10.15
N ASP A 110 -25.42 -11.83 -9.15
CA ASP A 110 -24.66 -11.43 -7.97
C ASP A 110 -23.16 -11.71 -8.17
N GLY A 111 -22.37 -11.31 -7.18
CA GLY A 111 -20.92 -11.49 -7.19
C GLY A 111 -20.20 -10.28 -6.62
N ILE A 112 -18.88 -10.33 -6.56
CA ILE A 112 -18.03 -9.22 -6.15
C ILE A 112 -17.63 -8.48 -7.43
N GLY A 113 -18.15 -7.27 -7.63
CA GLY A 113 -17.84 -6.42 -8.78
C GLY A 113 -16.45 -5.81 -8.72
N ALA A 114 -16.04 -5.12 -9.78
CA ALA A 114 -14.81 -4.32 -9.79
C ALA A 114 -14.82 -3.29 -8.66
N ASP A 115 -13.64 -3.01 -8.10
CA ASP A 115 -13.45 -2.09 -6.96
C ASP A 115 -14.22 -2.48 -5.67
N GLN A 116 -14.64 -3.75 -5.55
CA GLN A 116 -15.35 -4.29 -4.40
C GLN A 116 -14.56 -5.44 -3.75
N PHE A 117 -14.92 -5.73 -2.50
CA PHE A 117 -14.50 -6.94 -1.81
C PHE A 117 -15.68 -7.63 -1.14
N GLY A 118 -15.62 -8.95 -0.99
CA GLY A 118 -16.58 -9.75 -0.22
C GLY A 118 -16.00 -10.16 1.14
N LEU A 119 -16.89 -10.33 2.14
CA LEU A 119 -16.56 -10.91 3.44
C LEU A 119 -17.26 -12.26 3.57
N PHE A 120 -16.48 -13.34 3.72
CA PHE A 120 -16.98 -14.69 3.87
C PHE A 120 -16.65 -15.17 5.28
N LEU A 121 -17.68 -15.49 6.08
CA LEU A 121 -17.49 -15.83 7.48
C LEU A 121 -17.69 -17.32 7.72
N LEU A 122 -16.75 -17.89 8.49
CA LEU A 122 -16.81 -19.26 8.99
C LEU A 122 -16.72 -19.26 10.51
N GLN A 123 -17.63 -19.96 11.19
CA GLN A 123 -17.41 -20.36 12.56
C GLN A 123 -16.80 -21.76 12.58
N VAL A 124 -15.65 -21.90 13.24
CA VAL A 124 -14.89 -23.15 13.29
C VAL A 124 -14.37 -23.42 14.69
N LYS A 125 -14.08 -24.67 14.97
CA LYS A 125 -13.19 -25.04 16.09
C LYS A 125 -11.76 -25.11 15.56
N LEU A 126 -10.89 -24.23 16.05
CA LEU A 126 -9.49 -24.13 15.63
C LEU A 126 -8.66 -25.31 16.08
N PRO A 127 -7.58 -25.68 15.37
CA PRO A 127 -6.67 -26.75 15.81
C PRO A 127 -5.75 -26.25 16.93
N ASP A 128 -5.04 -27.17 17.55
CA ASP A 128 -3.97 -26.85 18.51
C ASP A 128 -2.62 -26.74 17.78
N SER A 129 -2.46 -25.66 17.02
CA SER A 129 -1.23 -25.33 16.28
C SER A 129 -0.93 -23.83 16.40
N ASP A 130 0.29 -23.41 16.04
CA ASP A 130 0.69 -22.00 16.09
C ASP A 130 0.06 -21.19 14.94
N THR A 131 -0.09 -21.82 13.78
CA THR A 131 -0.57 -21.20 12.56
C THR A 131 -1.48 -22.16 11.81
N VAL A 132 -2.43 -21.61 11.07
CA VAL A 132 -3.32 -22.36 10.16
C VAL A 132 -3.33 -21.67 8.81
N SER A 133 -3.05 -22.44 7.75
CA SER A 133 -3.12 -21.97 6.37
C SER A 133 -4.45 -22.38 5.73
N PHE A 134 -5.01 -21.49 4.90
CA PHE A 134 -6.29 -21.68 4.23
C PHE A 134 -6.15 -21.45 2.72
N PRO A 135 -5.55 -22.38 1.95
CA PRO A 135 -5.47 -22.24 0.51
C PRO A 135 -6.84 -21.95 -0.10
N ALA A 136 -6.92 -20.93 -0.95
CA ALA A 136 -8.18 -20.51 -1.53
C ALA A 136 -8.13 -20.51 -3.06
N THR A 137 -9.29 -20.74 -3.68
CA THR A 137 -9.47 -20.64 -5.13
C THR A 137 -10.60 -19.67 -5.42
N GLN A 138 -10.29 -18.62 -6.14
CA GLN A 138 -11.23 -17.58 -6.56
C GLN A 138 -11.58 -17.76 -8.03
N THR A 139 -12.88 -17.74 -8.35
CA THR A 139 -13.41 -17.91 -9.73
C THR A 139 -14.14 -16.67 -10.17
N TYR A 140 -13.85 -16.21 -11.37
CA TYR A 140 -14.49 -15.05 -12.00
C TYR A 140 -15.54 -15.47 -13.02
N ALA A 141 -16.44 -14.55 -13.40
CA ALA A 141 -17.53 -14.80 -14.33
C ALA A 141 -17.06 -15.11 -15.76
N ASP A 142 -15.88 -14.62 -16.16
CA ASP A 142 -15.24 -14.92 -17.45
C ASP A 142 -14.57 -16.30 -17.50
N GLY A 143 -14.60 -17.06 -16.40
CA GLY A 143 -13.98 -18.38 -16.28
C GLY A 143 -12.53 -18.34 -15.79
N THR A 144 -11.97 -17.17 -15.56
CA THR A 144 -10.64 -17.05 -14.93
C THR A 144 -10.67 -17.63 -13.52
N VAL A 145 -9.61 -18.34 -13.14
CA VAL A 145 -9.43 -18.95 -11.83
C VAL A 145 -8.08 -18.51 -11.26
N VAL A 146 -8.08 -18.02 -10.04
CA VAL A 146 -6.87 -17.63 -9.29
C VAL A 146 -6.72 -18.53 -8.06
N HIS A 147 -5.51 -19.04 -7.84
CA HIS A 147 -5.16 -19.88 -6.71
C HIS A 147 -4.32 -19.08 -5.72
N TRP A 148 -4.83 -18.90 -4.51
CA TRP A 148 -4.20 -18.27 -3.37
C TRP A 148 -3.59 -19.37 -2.50
N ASP A 149 -2.45 -19.92 -2.90
CA ASP A 149 -1.83 -21.08 -2.30
C ASP A 149 -0.30 -21.04 -2.28
N GLN A 150 0.29 -19.90 -2.68
CA GLN A 150 1.73 -19.74 -2.74
C GLN A 150 2.30 -19.50 -1.33
N PRO A 151 3.29 -20.31 -0.88
CA PRO A 151 3.97 -20.06 0.38
C PRO A 151 4.89 -18.83 0.26
N GLU A 152 5.21 -18.21 1.40
CA GLU A 152 6.22 -17.14 1.44
C GLU A 152 7.55 -17.61 0.85
N ALA A 153 8.14 -16.77 0.00
CA ALA A 153 9.40 -17.08 -0.66
C ALA A 153 10.58 -16.99 0.33
N PRO A 154 11.60 -17.87 0.24
CA PRO A 154 12.84 -17.72 1.00
C PRO A 154 13.49 -16.36 0.70
N GLY A 155 13.54 -15.47 1.71
CA GLY A 155 14.07 -14.12 1.56
C GLY A 155 13.04 -13.01 1.72
N GLY A 156 11.76 -13.35 2.01
CA GLY A 156 10.72 -12.39 2.39
C GLY A 156 10.14 -11.57 1.21
N ALA A 157 10.32 -12.03 -0.03
CA ALA A 157 9.56 -11.49 -1.15
C ALA A 157 8.14 -12.04 -1.10
N GLU A 158 7.16 -11.13 -1.07
CA GLU A 158 5.75 -11.49 -1.07
C GLU A 158 5.38 -12.13 -2.42
N PRO A 159 4.75 -13.34 -2.42
CA PRO A 159 4.30 -13.98 -3.65
C PRO A 159 3.14 -13.19 -4.28
N GLU A 160 2.85 -13.47 -5.55
CA GLU A 160 1.74 -12.83 -6.27
C GLU A 160 0.38 -13.22 -5.69
N HIS A 161 0.22 -14.50 -5.28
CA HIS A 161 -1.01 -15.05 -4.72
C HIS A 161 -0.71 -15.85 -3.43
N PRO A 162 -0.36 -15.16 -2.32
CA PRO A 162 0.01 -15.81 -1.08
C PRO A 162 -1.15 -16.63 -0.47
N VAL A 163 -0.82 -17.72 0.17
CA VAL A 163 -1.81 -18.48 0.94
C VAL A 163 -2.28 -17.66 2.15
N PRO A 164 -3.60 -17.51 2.39
CA PRO A 164 -4.11 -16.89 3.61
C PRO A 164 -3.70 -17.69 4.84
N GLU A 165 -3.06 -17.05 5.82
CA GLU A 165 -2.60 -17.67 7.06
C GLU A 165 -3.13 -16.94 8.28
N LEU A 166 -3.45 -17.70 9.34
CA LEU A 166 -3.92 -17.19 10.62
C LEU A 166 -2.99 -17.66 11.73
N GLU A 167 -2.38 -16.74 12.47
CA GLU A 167 -1.62 -17.03 13.69
C GLU A 167 -2.58 -17.28 14.85
N LEU A 168 -2.36 -18.35 15.62
CA LEU A 168 -3.20 -18.73 16.75
C LEU A 168 -2.50 -18.45 18.09
N SER A 169 -3.21 -17.79 19.00
CA SER A 169 -2.75 -17.52 20.34
C SER A 169 -2.85 -18.76 21.23
N ALA A 170 -1.89 -18.97 22.14
CA ALA A 170 -1.89 -20.07 23.09
C ALA A 170 -2.90 -19.92 24.23
N THR A 171 -3.35 -18.70 24.52
CA THR A 171 -4.27 -18.36 25.62
C THR A 171 -5.33 -17.39 25.13
N GLY A 172 -6.60 -17.64 25.48
CA GLY A 172 -7.69 -16.70 25.34
C GLY A 172 -7.52 -15.51 26.30
N GLY A 173 -6.73 -14.55 25.91
CA GLY A 173 -6.64 -13.27 26.63
C GLY A 173 -7.58 -12.28 25.99
N HIS A 174 -8.69 -11.96 26.64
CA HIS A 174 -9.34 -10.66 26.46
C HIS A 174 -8.44 -9.59 27.08
N ASP A 175 -7.21 -9.45 26.60
CA ASP A 175 -6.43 -8.27 26.85
C ASP A 175 -7.01 -7.17 25.97
N ALA A 176 -7.77 -6.29 26.66
CA ALA A 176 -8.28 -5.07 26.10
C ALA A 176 -7.22 -4.41 25.20
N ALA A 177 -7.52 -4.34 23.90
CA ALA A 177 -6.91 -3.46 22.91
C ALA A 177 -5.48 -3.00 23.24
N ALA A 178 -4.52 -3.90 23.20
CA ALA A 178 -3.17 -3.49 22.83
C ALA A 178 -3.28 -3.04 21.37
N ALA A 179 -3.18 -1.74 21.14
CA ALA A 179 -3.10 -1.19 19.80
C ALA A 179 -2.11 -2.04 19.00
N PRO A 180 -2.41 -2.38 17.72
CA PRO A 180 -1.59 -3.27 16.94
C PRO A 180 -0.14 -2.80 17.06
N ALA A 181 0.72 -3.65 17.61
CA ALA A 181 2.14 -3.41 17.60
C ALA A 181 2.53 -3.40 16.12
N VAL A 182 2.60 -2.20 15.55
CA VAL A 182 3.13 -1.97 14.21
C VAL A 182 4.51 -2.59 14.22
N ARG A 183 4.63 -3.79 13.70
CA ARG A 183 5.92 -4.45 13.49
C ARG A 183 6.75 -3.50 12.65
N SER A 184 7.82 -3.01 13.24
CA SER A 184 8.66 -1.93 12.78
C SER A 184 9.52 -2.32 11.59
N HIS A 185 8.93 -2.53 10.41
CA HIS A 185 9.65 -2.32 9.16
C HIS A 185 9.74 -0.82 8.80
N ASP A 186 9.19 0.05 9.65
CA ASP A 186 9.08 1.49 9.43
C ASP A 186 10.34 2.29 9.82
N THR A 187 11.39 1.65 10.33
CA THR A 187 12.66 2.33 10.64
C THR A 187 13.35 2.85 9.38
N MET A 188 13.25 2.14 8.27
CA MET A 188 13.78 2.60 6.98
C MET A 188 12.92 3.75 6.40
N ALA A 189 11.59 3.66 6.49
CA ALA A 189 10.69 4.72 6.02
C ALA A 189 10.85 6.00 6.85
N ARG A 190 11.02 5.90 8.16
CA ARG A 190 11.30 7.04 9.05
C ARG A 190 12.68 7.64 8.83
N ALA A 191 13.70 6.84 8.53
CA ALA A 191 15.02 7.32 8.19
C ALA A 191 15.02 8.07 6.84
N LEU A 192 14.28 7.58 5.84
CA LEU A 192 14.16 8.22 4.54
C LEU A 192 13.33 9.52 4.60
N SER A 193 12.26 9.58 5.39
CA SER A 193 11.45 10.79 5.57
C SER A 193 12.21 11.88 6.34
N GLY A 194 12.99 11.53 7.36
CA GLY A 194 13.88 12.44 8.06
C GLY A 194 14.95 13.05 7.16
N GLY A 195 15.54 12.24 6.26
CA GLY A 195 16.53 12.71 5.28
C GLY A 195 15.97 13.69 4.26
N ALA A 196 14.74 13.46 3.77
CA ALA A 196 14.08 14.35 2.81
C ALA A 196 13.78 15.73 3.43
N LEU A 197 13.40 15.78 4.70
CA LEU A 197 13.11 17.02 5.40
C LEU A 197 14.38 17.87 5.62
N LEU A 198 15.51 17.25 5.96
CA LEU A 198 16.80 17.93 6.08
C LEU A 198 17.28 18.53 4.76
N VAL A 199 17.12 17.80 3.64
CA VAL A 199 17.48 18.30 2.31
C VAL A 199 16.61 19.49 1.92
N ALA A 200 15.30 19.46 2.23
CA ALA A 200 14.38 20.55 1.96
C ALA A 200 14.74 21.81 2.77
N VAL A 201 15.05 21.68 4.07
CA VAL A 201 15.46 22.80 4.94
C VAL A 201 16.78 23.41 4.48
N LEU A 202 17.77 22.59 4.13
CA LEU A 202 19.05 23.04 3.57
C LEU A 202 18.85 23.77 2.25
N GLY A 203 17.99 23.27 1.36
CA GLY A 203 17.67 23.91 0.08
C GLY A 203 17.04 25.30 0.27
N VAL A 204 16.09 25.44 1.17
CA VAL A 204 15.46 26.72 1.53
C VAL A 204 16.49 27.67 2.18
N GLY A 205 17.33 27.19 3.07
CA GLY A 205 18.40 27.98 3.72
C GLY A 205 19.38 28.57 2.70
N ILE A 206 19.85 27.75 1.76
CA ILE A 206 20.77 28.20 0.69
C ILE A 206 20.09 29.22 -0.23
N ALA A 207 18.80 29.01 -0.56
CA ALA A 207 18.03 29.96 -1.39
C ALA A 207 17.88 31.32 -0.72
N LEU A 208 17.60 31.36 0.59
CA LEU A 208 17.48 32.58 1.38
C LEU A 208 18.83 33.31 1.51
N LEU A 209 19.93 32.62 1.74
CA LEU A 209 21.27 33.19 1.79
C LEU A 209 21.68 33.80 0.46
N ARG A 210 21.39 33.11 -0.67
CA ARG A 210 21.63 33.66 -2.02
C ARG A 210 20.78 34.91 -2.31
N ARG A 211 19.53 34.95 -1.83
CA ARG A 211 18.65 36.11 -1.99
C ARG A 211 19.16 37.31 -1.17
N ARG A 212 19.74 37.08 0.02
CA ARG A 212 20.32 38.08 0.89
C ARG A 212 21.61 38.69 0.29
N SER A 213 22.51 37.85 -0.26
CA SER A 213 23.74 38.28 -0.91
C SER A 213 23.46 39.10 -2.19
N TRP A 214 22.40 38.75 -2.95
CA TRP A 214 22.01 39.46 -4.16
C TRP A 214 21.46 40.87 -3.87
N ARG A 215 20.73 41.05 -2.74
CA ARG A 215 20.27 42.37 -2.25
C ARG A 215 21.43 43.28 -1.83
N TRP A 216 22.45 42.73 -1.17
CA TRP A 216 23.64 43.46 -0.78
C TRP A 216 24.46 43.93 -1.97
N TRP A 217 24.61 43.07 -3.01
CA TRP A 217 25.28 43.45 -4.28
C TRP A 217 24.55 44.54 -5.06
N ARG A 218 23.22 44.53 -5.09
CA ARG A 218 22.42 45.56 -5.71
C ARG A 218 22.58 46.91 -5.02
N ARG A 219 22.64 46.94 -3.69
CA ARG A 219 22.85 48.20 -2.94
C ARG A 219 24.24 48.80 -3.21
N LYS A 220 25.30 48.00 -3.29
CA LYS A 220 26.64 48.48 -3.63
C LYS A 220 26.73 49.09 -5.03
N ARG A 221 26.01 48.49 -6.02
CA ARG A 221 26.00 49.06 -7.39
C ARG A 221 25.16 50.32 -7.53
N ALA A 222 24.18 50.55 -6.68
CA ALA A 222 23.40 51.81 -6.67
C ALA A 222 24.21 52.96 -6.04
N GLY A 223 24.99 52.70 -4.97
CA GLY A 223 25.85 53.67 -4.31
C GLY A 223 26.96 54.22 -5.19
N ASN A 224 27.55 53.39 -6.05
CA ASN A 224 28.64 53.82 -6.94
C ASN A 224 28.18 54.65 -8.16
N ARG A 225 26.86 54.69 -8.42
CA ARG A 225 26.32 55.52 -9.51
C ARG A 225 26.05 56.96 -9.08
N CYS A 226 25.76 57.21 -7.81
CA CYS A 226 25.56 58.58 -7.29
C CYS A 226 26.86 59.40 -7.25
N CYS A 227 28.03 58.79 -6.98
CA CYS A 227 29.30 59.51 -6.94
C CYS A 227 29.82 59.94 -8.30
N ARG A 228 29.37 59.38 -9.43
CA ARG A 228 29.83 59.75 -10.76
C ARG A 228 29.11 60.98 -11.33
N TRP A 229 27.93 61.32 -10.84
CA TRP A 229 27.16 62.50 -11.30
C TRP A 229 27.51 63.79 -10.55
N CYS A 230 27.99 63.71 -9.29
CA CYS A 230 28.38 64.90 -8.52
C CYS A 230 29.71 65.54 -8.93
N ARG A 231 30.53 64.89 -9.78
CA ARG A 231 31.86 65.44 -10.17
C ARG A 231 31.84 66.26 -11.45
N CYS A 232 30.71 66.39 -12.15
CA CYS A 232 30.58 67.14 -13.39
C CYS A 232 29.97 68.53 -13.24
N SER A 233 29.49 68.93 -12.03
CA SER A 233 28.76 70.23 -11.91
C SER A 233 29.57 71.36 -11.25
N CYS A 234 30.89 71.20 -11.04
CA CYS A 234 31.72 72.26 -10.37
C CYS A 234 32.79 72.91 -11.27
N ARG A 235 32.58 72.94 -12.57
CA ARG A 235 33.43 73.74 -13.49
C ARG A 235 32.62 74.51 -14.53
N ARG A 236 31.92 75.57 -14.04
CA ARG A 236 31.59 76.75 -14.85
C ARG A 236 31.05 77.86 -13.95
N SER A 237 31.92 78.77 -13.46
CA SER A 237 31.69 80.14 -13.09
C SER A 237 33.02 80.73 -12.58
N ALA A 238 33.81 81.29 -13.42
CA ALA A 238 34.68 82.47 -13.26
C ALA A 238 35.15 82.89 -14.61
#